data_fc3414b57a4d877becbb803e9a637de9
#
_entry.id   fc3414b57a4d877becbb803e9a637de9
#
_cell.length_a   1.000
_cell.length_b   1.000
_cell.length_c   1.000
_cell.angle_alpha   90.00
_cell.angle_beta   90.00
_cell.angle_gamma   90.00
#
_symmetry.space_group_name_H-M   'P 1'
#
loop_
_entity.id
_entity.type
_entity.pdbx_description
1 polymer ?
#
loop_
_entity_poly.entity_id
_entity_poly.type
_entity_poly.pdbx_seq_one_letter_code
_entity_poly.pdbx_strand_id
1 'polypeptide(L)'
;GLLLDDINKVGSANLVSRMLMQGTKNKTPLELEQAIEDLGSNISVVTTDDAVLIRVNCLSIKFAETFNLVEEILFEPRWDAKEFERLKNETIESIKRSKTSANNTASMVFSKLIYGDDNILSKSITGSEQSLSLIALDDLKNYYTHSLAPKNASITIAGNVSEDDAIDVFKSLETKWNNIDVNIPQPKEAKTLS
;
A
#
# COMPACT_ATOMS: atom_id res chain seq x y z
N GLY A 1 -5.96 0.52 2.99
CA GLY A 1 -6.60 0.42 1.68
C GLY A 1 -7.34 1.68 1.28
N LEU A 2 -7.97 1.66 0.12
CA LEU A 2 -8.75 2.78 -0.41
C LEU A 2 -9.82 3.31 0.57
N LEU A 3 -10.47 2.44 1.32
CA LEU A 3 -11.54 2.80 2.26
C LEU A 3 -11.10 3.82 3.33
N LEU A 4 -9.82 3.96 3.57
CA LEU A 4 -9.26 4.92 4.53
C LEU A 4 -8.71 6.20 3.87
N ASP A 5 -8.80 6.32 2.55
CA ASP A 5 -8.43 7.57 1.86
C ASP A 5 -9.46 8.67 2.13
N ASP A 6 -9.00 9.90 2.25
CA ASP A 6 -9.88 11.07 2.14
C ASP A 6 -10.45 11.12 0.72
N ILE A 7 -11.78 11.33 0.60
CA ILE A 7 -12.48 11.35 -0.69
C ILE A 7 -11.93 12.39 -1.68
N ASN A 8 -11.31 13.46 -1.17
CA ASN A 8 -10.65 14.49 -1.97
C ASN A 8 -9.19 14.16 -2.29
N LYS A 9 -8.58 13.23 -1.54
CA LYS A 9 -7.17 12.81 -1.65
C LYS A 9 -7.05 11.31 -1.96
N VAL A 10 -7.98 10.78 -2.73
CA VAL A 10 -7.92 9.39 -3.20
C VAL A 10 -6.65 9.14 -3.98
N GLY A 11 -5.95 8.04 -3.66
CA GLY A 11 -4.62 7.70 -4.14
C GLY A 11 -3.55 7.75 -3.06
N SER A 12 -3.88 8.26 -1.84
CA SER A 12 -2.94 8.33 -0.72
C SER A 12 -2.45 6.94 -0.32
N ALA A 13 -3.35 5.97 -0.13
CA ALA A 13 -2.99 4.58 0.17
C ALA A 13 -2.06 3.97 -0.90
N ASN A 14 -2.36 4.21 -2.16
CA ASN A 14 -1.56 3.71 -3.28
C ASN A 14 -0.15 4.33 -3.28
N LEU A 15 -0.06 5.64 -3.09
CA LEU A 15 1.24 6.32 -3.01
C LEU A 15 2.03 5.88 -1.78
N VAL A 16 1.38 5.63 -0.62
CA VAL A 16 2.05 5.04 0.56
C VAL A 16 2.65 3.69 0.22
N SER A 17 1.89 2.77 -0.38
CA SER A 17 2.40 1.45 -0.76
C SER A 17 3.59 1.54 -1.71
N ARG A 18 3.56 2.47 -2.66
CA ARG A 18 4.67 2.70 -3.58
C ARG A 18 5.88 3.34 -2.90
N MET A 19 5.65 4.28 -1.97
CA MET A 19 6.72 4.95 -1.22
C MET A 19 7.46 4.02 -0.28
N LEU A 20 6.79 3.03 0.33
CA LEU A 20 7.43 2.00 1.15
C LEU A 20 8.52 1.24 0.39
N MET A 21 8.39 1.11 -0.93
CA MET A 21 9.39 0.47 -1.80
C MET A 21 10.46 1.44 -2.33
N GLN A 22 10.46 2.72 -1.92
CA GLN A 22 11.46 3.71 -2.36
C GLN A 22 12.60 3.91 -1.36
N GLY A 23 13.02 2.81 -0.74
CA GLY A 23 14.12 2.82 0.21
C GLY A 23 13.66 2.95 1.66
N THR A 24 14.62 2.79 2.55
CA THR A 24 14.47 2.86 3.99
C THR A 24 15.34 3.98 4.54
N LYS A 25 15.32 4.20 5.85
CA LYS A 25 16.26 5.15 6.49
C LYS A 25 17.71 4.81 6.19
N ASN A 26 18.01 3.50 6.03
CA ASN A 26 19.37 2.97 5.90
C ASN A 26 19.73 2.62 4.45
N LYS A 27 18.75 2.61 3.54
CA LYS A 27 18.94 2.20 2.14
C LYS A 27 18.26 3.17 1.17
N THR A 28 18.98 3.52 0.13
CA THR A 28 18.40 4.15 -1.08
C THR A 28 17.48 3.16 -1.81
N PRO A 29 16.68 3.59 -2.77
CA PRO A 29 15.87 2.67 -3.58
C PRO A 29 16.70 1.56 -4.24
N LEU A 30 17.86 1.91 -4.80
CA LEU A 30 18.76 0.96 -5.45
C LEU A 30 19.37 -0.04 -4.46
N GLU A 31 19.79 0.43 -3.27
CA GLU A 31 20.34 -0.46 -2.22
C GLU A 31 19.26 -1.37 -1.64
N LEU A 32 18.01 -0.93 -1.58
CA LEU A 32 16.90 -1.78 -1.17
C LEU A 32 16.62 -2.87 -2.21
N GLU A 33 16.56 -2.49 -3.49
CA GLU A 33 16.39 -3.44 -4.60
C GLU A 33 17.49 -4.50 -4.60
N GLN A 34 18.76 -4.08 -4.48
CA GLN A 34 19.90 -4.98 -4.38
C GLN A 34 19.81 -5.91 -3.17
N ALA A 35 19.41 -5.40 -2.00
CA ALA A 35 19.26 -6.22 -0.80
C ALA A 35 18.16 -7.30 -0.95
N ILE A 36 17.07 -6.99 -1.67
CA ILE A 36 16.00 -7.96 -1.99
C ILE A 36 16.55 -9.04 -2.95
N GLU A 37 17.30 -8.63 -3.98
CA GLU A 37 17.90 -9.54 -4.96
C GLU A 37 18.95 -10.45 -4.33
N ASP A 38 19.83 -9.93 -3.47
CA ASP A 38 20.87 -10.69 -2.79
C ASP A 38 20.29 -11.81 -1.89
N LEU A 39 19.06 -11.63 -1.40
CA LEU A 39 18.32 -12.66 -0.66
C LEU A 39 17.62 -13.68 -1.57
N GLY A 40 17.65 -13.49 -2.89
CA GLY A 40 16.85 -14.29 -3.83
C GLY A 40 15.36 -14.17 -3.56
N SER A 41 14.94 -13.03 -3.07
CA SER A 41 13.57 -12.76 -2.63
C SER A 41 12.83 -11.86 -3.63
N ASN A 42 11.51 -11.82 -3.48
CA ASN A 42 10.67 -10.80 -4.12
C ASN A 42 9.74 -10.21 -3.06
N ILE A 43 9.77 -8.90 -2.91
CA ILE A 43 8.92 -8.15 -1.98
C ILE A 43 8.13 -7.13 -2.77
N SER A 44 6.82 -7.08 -2.57
CA SER A 44 5.96 -6.07 -3.18
C SER A 44 4.93 -5.57 -2.18
N VAL A 45 4.62 -4.27 -2.26
CA VAL A 45 3.58 -3.62 -1.45
C VAL A 45 2.53 -3.08 -2.39
N VAL A 46 1.29 -3.53 -2.22
CA VAL A 46 0.16 -3.16 -3.08
C VAL A 46 -1.05 -2.75 -2.26
N THR A 47 -1.84 -1.85 -2.79
CA THR A 47 -3.08 -1.38 -2.17
C THR A 47 -4.28 -2.07 -2.82
N THR A 48 -5.22 -2.51 -1.98
CA THR A 48 -6.57 -2.95 -2.37
C THR A 48 -7.61 -1.96 -1.83
N ASP A 49 -8.89 -2.26 -2.01
CA ASP A 49 -9.95 -1.42 -1.47
C ASP A 49 -9.89 -1.36 0.07
N ASP A 50 -9.61 -2.46 0.72
CA ASP A 50 -9.68 -2.63 2.18
C ASP A 50 -8.32 -2.75 2.87
N ALA A 51 -7.24 -3.07 2.14
CA ALA A 51 -5.95 -3.37 2.74
C ALA A 51 -4.75 -2.77 1.98
N VAL A 52 -3.62 -2.71 2.67
CA VAL A 52 -2.27 -2.67 2.10
C VAL A 52 -1.67 -4.06 2.28
N LEU A 53 -1.32 -4.69 1.19
CA LEU A 53 -0.79 -6.07 1.15
C LEU A 53 0.72 -6.04 0.92
N ILE A 54 1.47 -6.65 1.81
CA ILE A 54 2.89 -6.94 1.62
C ILE A 54 2.98 -8.40 1.19
N ARG A 55 3.43 -8.64 -0.03
CA ARG A 55 3.63 -9.98 -0.57
C ARG A 55 5.11 -10.27 -0.62
N VAL A 56 5.49 -11.42 -0.07
CA VAL A 56 6.87 -11.87 0.03
C VAL A 56 7.00 -13.27 -0.54
N ASN A 57 7.94 -13.45 -1.43
CA ASN A 57 8.42 -14.77 -1.86
C ASN A 57 9.91 -14.85 -1.55
N CYS A 58 10.33 -15.87 -0.83
CA CYS A 58 11.72 -16.07 -0.46
C CYS A 58 12.06 -17.55 -0.34
N LEU A 59 13.34 -17.85 -0.32
CA LEU A 59 13.84 -19.17 0.05
C LEU A 59 13.62 -19.39 1.56
N SER A 60 13.20 -20.59 1.97
CA SER A 60 12.96 -20.91 3.39
C SER A 60 14.20 -20.65 4.26
N ILE A 61 15.40 -20.94 3.75
CA ILE A 61 16.67 -20.67 4.43
C ILE A 61 16.97 -19.17 4.60
N LYS A 62 16.27 -18.29 3.88
CA LYS A 62 16.40 -16.83 3.92
C LYS A 62 15.18 -16.15 4.52
N PHE A 63 14.27 -16.91 5.12
CA PHE A 63 13.00 -16.40 5.66
C PHE A 63 13.22 -15.29 6.68
N ALA A 64 14.04 -15.53 7.72
CA ALA A 64 14.30 -14.55 8.77
C ALA A 64 15.00 -13.28 8.23
N GLU A 65 16.01 -13.43 7.37
CA GLU A 65 16.74 -12.30 6.77
C GLU A 65 15.80 -11.47 5.87
N THR A 66 14.95 -12.14 5.09
CA THR A 66 13.97 -11.44 4.22
C THR A 66 12.93 -10.71 5.08
N PHE A 67 12.48 -11.32 6.17
CA PHE A 67 11.50 -10.66 7.05
C PHE A 67 12.10 -9.45 7.77
N ASN A 68 13.36 -9.49 8.20
CA ASN A 68 14.05 -8.32 8.74
C ASN A 68 14.04 -7.14 7.74
N LEU A 69 14.19 -7.45 6.45
CA LEU A 69 14.08 -6.41 5.40
C LEU A 69 12.66 -5.90 5.24
N VAL A 70 11.64 -6.77 5.35
CA VAL A 70 10.21 -6.37 5.37
C VAL A 70 9.93 -5.46 6.56
N GLU A 71 10.48 -5.75 7.74
CA GLU A 71 10.36 -4.87 8.91
C GLU A 71 10.98 -3.50 8.66
N GLU A 72 12.17 -3.46 8.08
CA GLU A 72 12.84 -2.20 7.73
C GLU A 72 12.00 -1.37 6.75
N ILE A 73 11.42 -2.00 5.71
CA ILE A 73 10.51 -1.37 4.76
C ILE A 73 9.27 -0.83 5.48
N LEU A 74 8.70 -1.60 6.41
CA LEU A 74 7.46 -1.25 7.07
C LEU A 74 7.64 -0.18 8.15
N PHE A 75 8.72 -0.24 8.96
CA PHE A 75 8.90 0.64 10.12
C PHE A 75 9.88 1.78 9.91
N GLU A 76 10.73 1.70 8.92
CA GLU A 76 11.77 2.69 8.65
C GLU A 76 11.73 3.26 7.22
N PRO A 77 10.56 3.61 6.69
CA PRO A 77 10.47 4.14 5.33
C PRO A 77 11.21 5.48 5.21
N ARG A 78 11.84 5.69 4.06
CA ARG A 78 12.71 6.84 3.80
C ARG A 78 11.95 8.18 3.69
N TRP A 79 10.74 8.16 3.14
CA TRP A 79 9.92 9.36 2.90
C TRP A 79 10.65 10.48 2.13
N ASP A 80 11.40 10.11 1.09
CA ASP A 80 12.15 11.08 0.28
C ASP A 80 11.19 11.93 -0.57
N ALA A 81 11.34 13.27 -0.47
CA ALA A 81 10.45 14.19 -1.16
C ALA A 81 10.60 14.15 -2.69
N LYS A 82 11.81 13.87 -3.20
CA LYS A 82 12.04 13.78 -4.65
C LYS A 82 11.40 12.51 -5.22
N GLU A 83 11.52 11.38 -4.51
CA GLU A 83 10.88 10.13 -4.87
C GLU A 83 9.36 10.24 -4.81
N PHE A 84 8.82 10.93 -3.81
CA PHE A 84 7.39 11.23 -3.73
C PHE A 84 6.90 11.99 -4.97
N GLU A 85 7.54 13.10 -5.32
CA GLU A 85 7.15 13.89 -6.49
C GLU A 85 7.30 13.10 -7.80
N ARG A 86 8.34 12.29 -7.93
CA ARG A 86 8.54 11.39 -9.08
C ARG A 86 7.38 10.40 -9.20
N LEU A 87 7.06 9.66 -8.12
CA LEU A 87 6.00 8.67 -8.11
C LEU A 87 4.62 9.30 -8.37
N LYS A 88 4.35 10.46 -7.80
CA LYS A 88 3.12 11.23 -7.99
C LYS A 88 2.96 11.60 -9.48
N ASN A 89 4.00 12.14 -10.10
CA ASN A 89 3.99 12.52 -11.51
C ASN A 89 3.84 11.29 -12.42
N GLU A 90 4.55 10.20 -12.16
CA GLU A 90 4.39 8.94 -12.88
C GLU A 90 2.97 8.40 -12.80
N THR A 91 2.35 8.49 -11.63
CA THR A 91 0.96 8.06 -11.43
C THR A 91 0.00 8.93 -12.25
N ILE A 92 0.19 10.26 -12.23
CA ILE A 92 -0.62 11.20 -13.03
C ILE A 92 -0.49 10.87 -14.52
N GLU A 93 0.72 10.65 -15.03
CA GLU A 93 0.94 10.29 -16.43
C GLU A 93 0.35 8.92 -16.79
N SER A 94 0.39 7.97 -15.87
CA SER A 94 -0.29 6.66 -16.03
C SER A 94 -1.81 6.82 -16.12
N ILE A 95 -2.40 7.66 -15.26
CA ILE A 95 -3.85 7.97 -15.29
C ILE A 95 -4.22 8.61 -16.63
N LYS A 96 -3.45 9.58 -17.12
CA LYS A 96 -3.69 10.20 -18.44
C LYS A 96 -3.69 9.17 -19.57
N ARG A 97 -2.70 8.28 -19.59
CA ARG A 97 -2.65 7.20 -20.58
C ARG A 97 -3.82 6.23 -20.45
N SER A 98 -4.26 5.92 -19.23
CA SER A 98 -5.36 4.97 -19.01
C SER A 98 -6.71 5.48 -19.55
N LYS A 99 -6.90 6.80 -19.66
CA LYS A 99 -8.12 7.40 -20.23
C LYS A 99 -8.35 7.06 -21.71
N THR A 100 -7.32 6.65 -22.43
CA THR A 100 -7.46 6.21 -23.82
C THR A 100 -7.93 4.75 -23.94
N SER A 101 -7.99 4.01 -22.84
CA SER A 101 -8.45 2.63 -22.78
C SER A 101 -9.97 2.58 -22.61
N ALA A 102 -10.68 2.01 -23.58
CA ALA A 102 -12.13 1.81 -23.51
C ALA A 102 -12.53 0.95 -22.30
N ASN A 103 -11.75 -0.10 -21.96
CA ASN A 103 -12.01 -0.97 -20.82
C ASN A 103 -11.93 -0.21 -19.49
N ASN A 104 -10.88 0.62 -19.33
CA ASN A 104 -10.73 1.42 -18.10
C ASN A 104 -11.85 2.45 -17.95
N THR A 105 -12.26 3.08 -19.05
CA THR A 105 -13.39 4.00 -19.08
C THR A 105 -14.69 3.30 -18.71
N ALA A 106 -14.96 2.12 -19.28
CA ALA A 106 -16.13 1.32 -18.99
C ALA A 106 -16.17 0.89 -17.50
N SER A 107 -15.06 0.41 -16.95
CA SER A 107 -14.97 0.02 -15.55
C SER A 107 -15.22 1.21 -14.61
N MET A 108 -14.66 2.37 -14.91
CA MET A 108 -14.88 3.59 -14.12
C MET A 108 -16.35 4.05 -14.15
N VAL A 109 -16.97 4.03 -15.33
CA VAL A 109 -18.40 4.38 -15.48
C VAL A 109 -19.26 3.36 -14.74
N PHE A 110 -18.96 2.08 -14.86
CA PHE A 110 -19.68 1.01 -14.15
C PHE A 110 -19.62 1.19 -12.63
N SER A 111 -18.43 1.43 -12.06
CA SER A 111 -18.29 1.68 -10.62
C SER A 111 -19.11 2.90 -10.17
N LYS A 112 -19.13 3.99 -10.94
CA LYS A 112 -19.94 5.17 -10.65
C LYS A 112 -21.44 4.90 -10.72
N LEU A 113 -21.89 4.08 -11.67
CA LEU A 113 -23.31 3.72 -11.78
C LEU A 113 -23.77 2.88 -10.57
N ILE A 114 -22.92 1.95 -10.10
CA ILE A 114 -23.23 1.08 -8.96
C ILE A 114 -23.18 1.84 -7.64
N TYR A 115 -22.10 2.56 -7.38
CA TYR A 115 -21.84 3.15 -6.07
C TYR A 115 -22.24 4.61 -5.95
N GLY A 116 -22.36 5.33 -7.06
CA GLY A 116 -22.57 6.78 -7.10
C GLY A 116 -21.29 7.59 -6.93
N ASP A 117 -21.32 8.86 -7.34
CA ASP A 117 -20.11 9.70 -7.38
C ASP A 117 -19.52 10.02 -5.99
N ASP A 118 -20.33 10.01 -4.93
CA ASP A 118 -19.91 10.35 -3.56
C ASP A 118 -19.42 9.14 -2.76
N ASN A 119 -19.40 7.96 -3.36
CA ASN A 119 -18.92 6.76 -2.71
C ASN A 119 -17.44 6.54 -3.06
N ILE A 120 -16.62 6.25 -2.05
CA ILE A 120 -15.18 6.00 -2.27
C ILE A 120 -14.93 4.80 -3.19
N LEU A 121 -15.78 3.77 -3.15
CA LEU A 121 -15.70 2.61 -4.04
C LEU A 121 -16.00 2.92 -5.51
N SER A 122 -16.50 4.12 -5.82
CA SER A 122 -16.61 4.60 -7.21
C SER A 122 -15.31 5.18 -7.76
N LYS A 123 -14.29 5.34 -6.91
CA LYS A 123 -13.02 5.95 -7.26
C LYS A 123 -11.97 4.88 -7.60
N SER A 124 -11.03 5.25 -8.44
CA SER A 124 -9.85 4.40 -8.69
C SER A 124 -8.92 4.41 -7.49
N ILE A 125 -8.35 3.27 -7.12
CA ILE A 125 -7.32 3.15 -6.07
C ILE A 125 -6.12 4.06 -6.36
N THR A 126 -5.79 4.29 -7.62
CA THR A 126 -4.71 5.18 -8.04
C THR A 126 -5.08 6.67 -7.94
N GLY A 127 -6.33 6.97 -7.62
CA GLY A 127 -6.83 8.34 -7.58
C GLY A 127 -7.16 8.91 -8.96
N SER A 128 -7.15 10.22 -9.02
CA SER A 128 -7.34 11.05 -10.23
C SER A 128 -6.26 12.13 -10.30
N GLU A 129 -6.10 12.77 -11.45
CA GLU A 129 -5.18 13.92 -11.58
C GLU A 129 -5.50 15.01 -10.54
N GLN A 130 -6.80 15.26 -10.30
CA GLN A 130 -7.26 16.24 -9.33
C GLN A 130 -6.91 15.82 -7.90
N SER A 131 -7.26 14.61 -7.47
CA SER A 131 -6.98 14.16 -6.10
C SER A 131 -5.48 14.08 -5.82
N LEU A 132 -4.68 13.58 -6.79
CA LEU A 132 -3.23 13.50 -6.65
C LEU A 132 -2.58 14.89 -6.54
N SER A 133 -3.11 15.90 -7.23
CA SER A 133 -2.59 17.28 -7.12
C SER A 133 -2.72 17.86 -5.71
N LEU A 134 -3.69 17.39 -4.93
CA LEU A 134 -3.96 17.81 -3.55
C LEU A 134 -3.15 17.04 -2.50
N ILE A 135 -2.53 15.92 -2.88
CA ILE A 135 -1.76 15.08 -1.95
C ILE A 135 -0.36 15.66 -1.77
N ALA A 136 0.01 15.89 -0.52
CA ALA A 136 1.37 16.23 -0.08
C ALA A 136 2.03 15.02 0.60
N LEU A 137 3.36 15.05 0.74
CA LEU A 137 4.11 13.98 1.42
C LEU A 137 3.64 13.76 2.86
N ASP A 138 3.26 14.83 3.56
CA ASP A 138 2.77 14.73 4.93
C ASP A 138 1.40 14.04 5.02
N ASP A 139 0.57 14.10 3.97
CA ASP A 139 -0.67 13.32 3.91
C ASP A 139 -0.37 11.81 3.88
N LEU A 140 0.69 11.40 3.17
CA LEU A 140 1.13 10.02 3.13
C LEU A 140 1.63 9.55 4.50
N LYS A 141 2.44 10.36 5.17
CA LYS A 141 2.92 10.07 6.53
C LYS A 141 1.75 9.96 7.52
N ASN A 142 0.78 10.85 7.40
CA ASN A 142 -0.44 10.80 8.21
C ASN A 142 -1.25 9.54 7.93
N TYR A 143 -1.47 9.18 6.67
CA TYR A 143 -2.13 7.93 6.29
C TYR A 143 -1.40 6.74 6.90
N TYR A 144 -0.09 6.66 6.70
CA TYR A 144 0.75 5.57 7.21
C TYR A 144 0.62 5.41 8.74
N THR A 145 0.73 6.51 9.49
CA THR A 145 0.70 6.47 10.96
C THR A 145 -0.67 6.19 11.56
N HIS A 146 -1.77 6.50 10.84
CA HIS A 146 -3.13 6.37 11.35
C HIS A 146 -3.92 5.21 10.73
N SER A 147 -3.40 4.56 9.70
CA SER A 147 -4.12 3.51 8.97
C SER A 147 -3.49 2.14 9.06
N LEU A 148 -2.19 2.04 9.34
CA LEU A 148 -1.48 0.77 9.46
C LEU A 148 -1.36 0.39 10.95
N ALA A 149 -2.18 -0.56 11.39
CA ALA A 149 -2.27 -0.98 12.79
C ALA A 149 -2.19 -2.50 12.93
N PRO A 150 -1.51 -3.01 13.99
CA PRO A 150 -1.39 -4.45 14.22
C PRO A 150 -2.73 -5.14 14.47
N LYS A 151 -3.70 -4.46 15.11
CA LYS A 151 -5.04 -5.01 15.37
C LYS A 151 -5.80 -5.41 14.09
N ASN A 152 -5.53 -4.74 12.98
CA ASN A 152 -6.17 -4.98 11.69
C ASN A 152 -5.23 -5.71 10.72
N ALA A 153 -4.10 -6.22 11.19
CA ALA A 153 -3.16 -6.98 10.39
C ALA A 153 -3.42 -8.48 10.49
N SER A 154 -3.21 -9.17 9.40
CA SER A 154 -3.16 -10.63 9.35
C SER A 154 -1.94 -11.08 8.58
N ILE A 155 -1.32 -12.16 9.01
CA ILE A 155 -0.14 -12.73 8.38
C ILE A 155 -0.48 -14.16 7.97
N THR A 156 -0.25 -14.49 6.71
CA THR A 156 -0.42 -15.85 6.19
C THR A 156 0.92 -16.32 5.62
N ILE A 157 1.36 -17.50 6.05
CA ILE A 157 2.59 -18.13 5.60
C ILE A 157 2.25 -19.45 4.94
N ALA A 158 2.84 -19.71 3.80
CA ALA A 158 2.76 -21.00 3.12
C ALA A 158 4.16 -21.39 2.62
N GLY A 159 4.70 -22.51 3.09
CA GLY A 159 6.05 -22.95 2.72
C GLY A 159 6.67 -23.90 3.72
N ASN A 160 7.95 -24.19 3.53
CA ASN A 160 8.73 -25.04 4.43
C ASN A 160 9.35 -24.20 5.56
N VAL A 161 8.49 -23.69 6.47
CA VAL A 161 8.86 -22.96 7.67
C VAL A 161 8.09 -23.55 8.83
N SER A 162 8.74 -23.79 9.97
CA SER A 162 8.06 -24.29 11.15
C SER A 162 7.24 -23.18 11.82
N GLU A 163 6.23 -23.56 12.61
CA GLU A 163 5.42 -22.62 13.37
C GLU A 163 6.28 -21.82 14.37
N ASP A 164 7.22 -22.49 15.06
CA ASP A 164 8.11 -21.86 16.02
C ASP A 164 9.03 -20.82 15.35
N ASP A 165 9.64 -21.13 14.20
CA ASP A 165 10.45 -20.19 13.45
C ASP A 165 9.63 -18.98 12.98
N ALA A 166 8.40 -19.20 12.55
CA ALA A 166 7.50 -18.13 12.15
C ALA A 166 7.16 -17.22 13.33
N ILE A 167 6.78 -17.79 14.48
CA ILE A 167 6.48 -17.03 15.69
C ILE A 167 7.68 -16.21 16.13
N ASP A 168 8.88 -16.81 16.15
CA ASP A 168 10.11 -16.12 16.57
C ASP A 168 10.43 -14.91 15.69
N VAL A 169 10.25 -15.04 14.38
CA VAL A 169 10.47 -13.95 13.43
C VAL A 169 9.49 -12.79 13.65
N PHE A 170 8.24 -13.09 14.01
CA PHE A 170 7.21 -12.06 14.19
C PHE A 170 7.16 -11.44 15.60
N LYS A 171 7.87 -11.96 16.59
CA LYS A 171 7.92 -11.39 17.96
C LYS A 171 8.31 -9.91 17.99
N SER A 172 9.18 -9.48 17.09
CA SER A 172 9.61 -8.09 17.00
C SER A 172 8.49 -7.12 16.64
N LEU A 173 7.45 -7.57 15.92
CA LEU A 173 6.29 -6.76 15.56
C LEU A 173 5.53 -6.29 16.80
N GLU A 174 5.43 -7.11 17.83
CA GLU A 174 4.71 -6.77 19.07
C GLU A 174 5.27 -5.51 19.74
N THR A 175 6.58 -5.29 19.61
CA THR A 175 7.28 -4.17 20.25
C THR A 175 7.46 -2.97 19.33
N LYS A 176 7.56 -3.19 18.01
CA LYS A 176 7.84 -2.14 17.04
C LYS A 176 6.59 -1.49 16.48
N TRP A 177 5.45 -2.20 16.47
CA TRP A 177 4.23 -1.71 15.85
C TRP A 177 3.33 -1.03 16.88
N ASN A 178 3.11 0.28 16.71
CA ASN A 178 2.23 1.04 17.57
C ASN A 178 0.79 0.55 17.48
N ASN A 179 0.22 0.20 18.64
CA ASN A 179 -1.16 -0.24 18.70
C ASN A 179 -2.09 0.97 18.67
N ILE A 180 -2.72 1.20 17.53
CA ILE A 180 -3.72 2.24 17.32
C ILE A 180 -5.06 1.60 16.94
N ASP A 181 -6.15 2.24 17.31
CA ASP A 181 -7.48 1.83 16.86
C ASP A 181 -7.79 2.48 15.51
N VAL A 182 -7.93 1.66 14.48
CA VAL A 182 -8.32 2.10 13.14
C VAL A 182 -9.77 1.70 12.91
N ASN A 183 -10.63 2.69 12.77
CA ASN A 183 -12.02 2.45 12.38
C ASN A 183 -12.11 2.38 10.85
N ILE A 184 -12.34 1.20 10.31
CA ILE A 184 -12.54 1.01 8.87
C ILE A 184 -13.99 1.38 8.56
N PRO A 185 -14.23 2.45 7.75
CA PRO A 185 -15.58 2.85 7.41
C PRO A 185 -16.29 1.74 6.64
N GLN A 186 -17.55 1.49 7.02
CA GLN A 186 -18.39 0.63 6.19
C GLN A 186 -18.75 1.39 4.90
N PRO A 187 -18.46 0.83 3.72
CA PRO A 187 -18.83 1.48 2.48
C PRO A 187 -20.36 1.58 2.39
N LYS A 188 -20.84 2.69 1.82
CA LYS A 188 -22.27 2.83 1.53
C LYS A 188 -22.71 1.71 0.59
N GLU A 189 -23.89 1.15 0.83
CA GLU A 189 -24.45 0.12 -0.03
C GLU A 189 -24.55 0.60 -1.49
N ALA A 190 -24.39 -0.35 -2.40
CA ALA A 190 -24.58 -0.10 -3.82
C ALA A 190 -26.02 0.37 -4.09
N LYS A 191 -26.21 1.32 -5.02
CA LYS A 191 -27.54 1.75 -5.42
C LYS A 191 -28.26 0.60 -6.11
N THR A 192 -29.45 0.27 -5.63
CA THR A 192 -30.34 -0.64 -6.37
C THR A 192 -30.76 0.06 -7.66
N LEU A 193 -30.34 -0.46 -8.80
CA LEU A 193 -30.84 0.01 -10.10
C LEU A 193 -32.26 -0.51 -10.24
N SER A 194 -33.21 0.41 -10.17
CA SER A 194 -34.63 0.14 -10.46
C SER A 194 -34.89 0.26 -11.94
#